data_4fb5ca25e6d91914fa4032f1823275fd
#
_entry.id   4fb5ca25e6d91914fa4032f1823275fd
#
_cell.length_a   1.000
_cell.length_b   1.000
_cell.length_c   1.000
_cell.angle_alpha   90.00
_cell.angle_beta   90.00
_cell.angle_gamma   90.00
#
_symmetry.space_group_name_H-M   'P 1'
#
loop_
_entity.id
_entity.type
_entity.pdbx_description
1 polymer ?
#
loop_
_entity_poly.entity_id
_entity_poly.type
_entity_poly.pdbx_seq_one_letter_code
_entity_poly.pdbx_strand_id
1 'polypeptide(L)'
;MAVCVFDLNNLRTINNNLGHDKGDEYIRSFAQQLRLAVPEEHFVGRDGGDEFLALLHGLNHEETNTCLRQVRESIAKYSEKHPEMPISYAVGYALSTDFEGTTMRELFRLADKNMYVDKNRAKMEEAAEVQRQNYQLLDEIKGKGYQFTDCIYCDALLDEYRVLRASSTFFLA
;
A
#
# COMPACT_ATOMS: atom_id res chain seq x y z
N MET A 1 8.86 -19.86 -11.87
CA MET A 1 7.64 -19.07 -12.09
C MET A 1 7.36 -18.26 -10.84
N ALA A 2 7.05 -16.95 -10.98
CA ALA A 2 6.56 -16.13 -9.89
C ALA A 2 5.03 -16.01 -9.96
N VAL A 3 4.36 -16.14 -8.82
CA VAL A 3 2.96 -15.78 -8.63
C VAL A 3 2.93 -14.46 -7.88
N CYS A 4 2.30 -13.44 -8.47
CA CYS A 4 2.13 -12.13 -7.86
C CYS A 4 0.65 -11.88 -7.58
N VAL A 5 0.30 -11.50 -6.36
CA VAL A 5 -1.07 -11.14 -5.93
C VAL A 5 -1.09 -9.66 -5.61
N PHE A 6 -2.09 -8.96 -6.14
CA PHE A 6 -2.31 -7.53 -5.93
C PHE A 6 -3.69 -7.33 -5.33
N ASP A 7 -3.82 -6.37 -4.42
CA ASP A 7 -5.07 -5.99 -3.79
C ASP A 7 -5.22 -4.46 -3.87
N LEU A 8 -6.29 -3.97 -4.48
CA LEU A 8 -6.59 -2.55 -4.58
C LEU A 8 -7.06 -2.01 -3.24
N ASN A 9 -6.35 -0.98 -2.75
CA ASN A 9 -6.77 -0.28 -1.56
C ASN A 9 -7.91 0.70 -1.85
N ASN A 10 -8.70 1.02 -0.83
CA ASN A 10 -9.70 2.08 -0.84
C ASN A 10 -10.90 1.90 -1.81
N LEU A 11 -11.07 0.77 -2.51
CA LEU A 11 -12.19 0.55 -3.43
C LEU A 11 -13.54 0.74 -2.73
N ARG A 12 -13.70 0.23 -1.51
CA ARG A 12 -14.93 0.41 -0.71
C ARG A 12 -15.21 1.88 -0.40
N THR A 13 -14.18 2.65 -0.07
CA THR A 13 -14.29 4.09 0.21
C THR A 13 -14.68 4.86 -1.05
N ILE A 14 -14.08 4.52 -2.20
CA ILE A 14 -14.42 5.10 -3.50
C ILE A 14 -15.88 4.81 -3.84
N ASN A 15 -16.31 3.55 -3.73
CA ASN A 15 -17.71 3.15 -3.99
C ASN A 15 -18.69 3.90 -3.08
N ASN A 16 -18.38 4.04 -1.79
CA ASN A 16 -19.27 4.71 -0.85
C ASN A 16 -19.35 6.22 -1.07
N ASN A 17 -18.26 6.87 -1.45
CA ASN A 17 -18.19 8.32 -1.57
C ASN A 17 -18.51 8.83 -2.98
N LEU A 18 -18.14 8.07 -4.03
CA LEU A 18 -18.21 8.50 -5.43
C LEU A 18 -19.11 7.61 -6.29
N GLY A 19 -19.63 6.51 -5.73
CA GLY A 19 -20.50 5.56 -6.42
C GLY A 19 -19.76 4.44 -7.12
N HIS A 20 -20.52 3.38 -7.48
CA HIS A 20 -19.98 2.16 -8.09
C HIS A 20 -19.35 2.40 -9.47
N ASP A 21 -19.85 3.35 -10.25
CA ASP A 21 -19.28 3.68 -11.55
C ASP A 21 -17.82 4.16 -11.44
N LYS A 22 -17.52 4.93 -10.39
CA LYS A 22 -16.15 5.37 -10.07
C LYS A 22 -15.28 4.25 -9.54
N GLY A 23 -15.83 3.33 -8.76
CA GLY A 23 -15.13 2.12 -8.36
C GLY A 23 -14.78 1.23 -9.55
N ASP A 24 -15.67 1.09 -10.52
CA ASP A 24 -15.43 0.36 -11.76
C ASP A 24 -14.35 1.04 -12.64
N GLU A 25 -14.36 2.38 -12.68
CA GLU A 25 -13.30 3.16 -13.34
C GLU A 25 -11.95 2.92 -12.68
N TYR A 26 -11.89 2.94 -11.34
CA TYR A 26 -10.70 2.67 -10.54
C TYR A 26 -10.12 1.27 -10.82
N ILE A 27 -10.97 0.24 -10.83
CA ILE A 27 -10.59 -1.14 -11.15
C ILE A 27 -10.04 -1.23 -12.57
N ARG A 28 -10.72 -0.62 -13.56
CA ARG A 28 -10.30 -0.62 -14.98
C ARG A 28 -8.97 0.10 -15.17
N SER A 29 -8.78 1.22 -14.49
CA SER A 29 -7.54 1.98 -14.55
C SER A 29 -6.36 1.17 -14.03
N PHE A 30 -6.50 0.52 -12.86
CA PHE A 30 -5.47 -0.38 -12.35
C PHE A 30 -5.17 -1.53 -13.30
N ALA A 31 -6.21 -2.24 -13.78
CA ALA A 31 -6.06 -3.33 -14.73
C ALA A 31 -5.28 -2.91 -15.98
N GLN A 32 -5.57 -1.72 -16.51
CA GLN A 32 -4.88 -1.17 -17.66
C GLN A 32 -3.39 -0.88 -17.38
N GLN A 33 -3.09 -0.23 -16.24
CA GLN A 33 -1.71 0.06 -15.87
C GLN A 33 -0.91 -1.22 -15.62
N LEU A 34 -1.52 -2.21 -14.95
CA LEU A 34 -0.90 -3.52 -14.72
C LEU A 34 -0.60 -4.22 -16.05
N ARG A 35 -1.56 -4.22 -16.98
CA ARG A 35 -1.40 -4.82 -18.30
C ARG A 35 -0.33 -4.14 -19.16
N LEU A 36 -0.19 -2.82 -19.05
CA LEU A 36 0.84 -2.04 -19.78
C LEU A 36 2.24 -2.26 -19.24
N ALA A 37 2.37 -2.50 -17.93
CA ALA A 37 3.66 -2.63 -17.27
C ALA A 37 4.20 -4.05 -17.24
N VAL A 38 3.33 -5.06 -17.29
CA VAL A 38 3.73 -6.48 -17.33
C VAL A 38 3.87 -6.91 -18.79
N PRO A 39 5.03 -7.47 -19.20
CA PRO A 39 5.27 -7.95 -20.57
C PRO A 39 4.21 -8.96 -21.03
N GLU A 40 3.90 -8.94 -22.34
CA GLU A 40 2.77 -9.71 -22.93
C GLU A 40 2.92 -11.23 -22.83
N GLU A 41 4.16 -11.74 -22.69
CA GLU A 41 4.46 -13.15 -22.47
C GLU A 41 4.01 -13.67 -21.09
N HIS A 42 3.64 -12.76 -20.18
CA HIS A 42 3.17 -13.10 -18.85
C HIS A 42 1.65 -12.98 -18.75
N PHE A 43 1.08 -13.76 -17.84
CA PHE A 43 -0.36 -13.71 -17.60
C PHE A 43 -0.68 -12.60 -16.57
N VAL A 44 -1.73 -11.83 -16.86
CA VAL A 44 -2.35 -10.89 -15.95
C VAL A 44 -3.86 -11.10 -15.95
N GLY A 45 -4.46 -11.24 -14.78
CA GLY A 45 -5.91 -11.44 -14.63
C GLY A 45 -6.46 -10.77 -13.36
N ARG A 46 -7.78 -10.59 -13.33
CA ARG A 46 -8.52 -10.20 -12.14
C ARG A 46 -9.12 -11.47 -11.53
N ASP A 47 -8.84 -11.72 -10.25
CA ASP A 47 -9.33 -12.91 -9.54
C ASP A 47 -10.72 -12.67 -8.95
N GLY A 48 -11.01 -11.45 -8.51
CA GLY A 48 -12.34 -11.04 -8.02
C GLY A 48 -12.29 -9.69 -7.33
N GLY A 49 -13.41 -9.01 -7.17
CA GLY A 49 -13.50 -7.76 -6.40
C GLY A 49 -12.38 -6.76 -6.72
N ASP A 50 -11.49 -6.59 -5.78
CA ASP A 50 -10.29 -5.73 -5.80
C ASP A 50 -8.97 -6.51 -5.98
N GLU A 51 -9.03 -7.83 -6.20
CA GLU A 51 -7.86 -8.70 -6.30
C GLU A 51 -7.46 -8.98 -7.75
N PHE A 52 -6.15 -8.90 -8.02
CA PHE A 52 -5.53 -9.17 -9.29
C PHE A 52 -4.35 -10.13 -9.14
N LEU A 53 -4.05 -10.82 -10.22
CA LEU A 53 -3.05 -11.87 -10.30
C LEU A 53 -2.14 -11.65 -11.51
N ALA A 54 -0.82 -11.82 -11.32
CA ALA A 54 0.10 -11.99 -12.42
C ALA A 54 0.93 -13.28 -12.25
N LEU A 55 1.10 -14.01 -13.35
CA LEU A 55 1.96 -15.19 -13.41
C LEU A 55 3.16 -14.87 -14.31
N LEU A 56 4.33 -14.73 -13.71
CA LEU A 56 5.55 -14.35 -14.40
C LEU A 56 6.41 -15.60 -14.64
N HIS A 57 6.54 -15.98 -15.92
CA HIS A 57 7.26 -17.19 -16.31
C HIS A 57 8.76 -16.91 -16.45
N GLY A 58 9.60 -17.83 -15.93
CA GLY A 58 11.05 -17.81 -16.15
C GLY A 58 11.82 -16.76 -15.35
N LEU A 59 11.16 -15.90 -14.60
CA LEU A 59 11.81 -14.82 -13.84
C LEU A 59 12.36 -15.32 -12.50
N ASN A 60 13.52 -14.80 -12.14
CA ASN A 60 14.10 -14.90 -10.81
C ASN A 60 13.63 -13.74 -9.90
N HIS A 61 14.17 -13.64 -8.67
CA HIS A 61 13.80 -12.58 -7.72
C HIS A 61 14.09 -11.16 -8.23
N GLU A 62 15.26 -10.95 -8.84
CA GLU A 62 15.68 -9.65 -9.34
C GLU A 62 14.80 -9.17 -10.51
N GLU A 63 14.55 -10.09 -11.45
CA GLU A 63 13.68 -9.83 -12.60
C GLU A 63 12.23 -9.61 -12.18
N THR A 64 11.71 -10.39 -11.21
CA THR A 64 10.39 -10.20 -10.62
C THR A 64 10.27 -8.83 -9.95
N ASN A 65 11.24 -8.45 -9.13
CA ASN A 65 11.28 -7.14 -8.50
C ASN A 65 11.37 -5.99 -9.51
N THR A 66 12.10 -6.20 -10.60
CA THR A 66 12.19 -5.23 -11.71
C THR A 66 10.84 -5.06 -12.41
N CYS A 67 10.13 -6.15 -12.69
CA CYS A 67 8.76 -6.12 -13.23
C CYS A 67 7.80 -5.38 -12.29
N LEU A 68 7.82 -5.71 -10.99
CA LEU A 68 6.98 -5.04 -9.99
C LEU A 68 7.33 -3.55 -9.83
N ARG A 69 8.59 -3.16 -10.00
CA ARG A 69 8.99 -1.76 -10.03
C ARG A 69 8.40 -1.03 -11.24
N GLN A 70 8.41 -1.64 -12.43
CA GLN A 70 7.77 -1.07 -13.63
C GLN A 70 6.26 -0.88 -13.43
N VAL A 71 5.58 -1.82 -12.79
CA VAL A 71 4.16 -1.68 -12.39
C VAL A 71 3.98 -0.47 -11.48
N ARG A 72 4.83 -0.32 -10.46
CA ARG A 72 4.77 0.80 -9.52
C ARG A 72 4.98 2.14 -10.20
N GLU A 73 5.95 2.23 -11.11
CA GLU A 73 6.24 3.43 -11.90
C GLU A 73 5.08 3.80 -12.85
N SER A 74 4.47 2.81 -13.50
CA SER A 74 3.32 3.02 -14.38
C SER A 74 2.13 3.59 -13.60
N ILE A 75 1.83 3.01 -12.43
CA ILE A 75 0.74 3.43 -11.57
C ILE A 75 1.01 4.82 -10.97
N ALA A 76 2.25 5.11 -10.56
CA ALA A 76 2.63 6.43 -10.06
C ALA A 76 2.42 7.52 -11.12
N LYS A 77 2.90 7.30 -12.35
CA LYS A 77 2.69 8.21 -13.48
C LYS A 77 1.21 8.41 -13.84
N TYR A 78 0.40 7.36 -13.70
CA TYR A 78 -1.04 7.47 -13.89
C TYR A 78 -1.67 8.33 -12.78
N SER A 79 -1.33 8.07 -11.51
CA SER A 79 -1.86 8.78 -10.35
C SER A 79 -1.46 10.27 -10.32
N GLU A 80 -0.27 10.62 -10.80
CA GLU A 80 0.15 12.02 -10.96
C GLU A 80 -0.75 12.79 -11.94
N LYS A 81 -1.27 12.11 -12.98
CA LYS A 81 -2.19 12.70 -13.98
C LYS A 81 -3.65 12.68 -13.52
N HIS A 82 -3.98 11.86 -12.52
CA HIS A 82 -5.32 11.67 -11.97
C HIS A 82 -5.32 11.85 -10.44
N PRO A 83 -4.96 13.06 -9.95
CA PRO A 83 -4.83 13.31 -8.50
C PRO A 83 -6.17 13.22 -7.76
N GLU A 84 -7.29 13.31 -8.46
CA GLU A 84 -8.64 13.13 -7.92
C GLU A 84 -8.95 11.69 -7.49
N MET A 85 -8.24 10.71 -8.07
CA MET A 85 -8.43 9.29 -7.78
C MET A 85 -7.11 8.51 -7.94
N PRO A 86 -6.10 8.78 -7.09
CA PRO A 86 -4.81 8.12 -7.17
C PRO A 86 -4.95 6.63 -6.84
N ILE A 87 -4.28 5.79 -7.61
CA ILE A 87 -4.33 4.34 -7.41
C ILE A 87 -3.38 3.94 -6.28
N SER A 88 -3.94 3.24 -5.29
CA SER A 88 -3.21 2.60 -4.19
C SER A 88 -3.49 1.10 -4.19
N TYR A 89 -2.45 0.30 -3.99
CA TYR A 89 -2.54 -1.15 -3.95
C TYR A 89 -1.46 -1.75 -3.06
N ALA A 90 -1.66 -2.98 -2.63
CA ALA A 90 -0.65 -3.82 -2.00
C ALA A 90 -0.25 -4.93 -2.97
N VAL A 91 0.97 -5.43 -2.89
CA VAL A 91 1.46 -6.53 -3.72
C VAL A 91 2.35 -7.48 -2.93
N GLY A 92 2.17 -8.78 -3.17
CA GLY A 92 3.08 -9.81 -2.70
C GLY A 92 3.36 -10.82 -3.79
N TYR A 93 4.50 -11.47 -3.74
CA TYR A 93 4.84 -12.54 -4.67
C TYR A 93 5.53 -13.71 -3.98
N ALA A 94 5.49 -14.86 -4.64
CA ALA A 94 6.24 -16.05 -4.29
C ALA A 94 6.82 -16.71 -5.55
N LEU A 95 8.05 -17.23 -5.45
CA LEU A 95 8.75 -17.91 -6.54
C LEU A 95 8.71 -19.43 -6.34
N SER A 96 8.44 -20.19 -7.41
CA SER A 96 8.45 -21.65 -7.37
C SER A 96 9.84 -22.23 -7.10
N THR A 97 10.90 -21.47 -7.38
CA THR A 97 12.29 -21.87 -7.14
C THR A 97 12.69 -21.88 -5.67
N ASP A 98 11.95 -21.19 -4.82
CA ASP A 98 12.24 -21.10 -3.38
C ASP A 98 11.70 -22.31 -2.60
N PHE A 99 10.83 -23.11 -3.24
CA PHE A 99 10.10 -24.17 -2.58
C PHE A 99 10.04 -25.41 -3.49
N GLU A 100 10.86 -26.42 -3.22
CA GLU A 100 10.88 -27.66 -3.99
C GLU A 100 9.55 -28.43 -3.85
N GLY A 101 8.99 -28.86 -4.99
CA GLY A 101 7.73 -29.60 -5.02
C GLY A 101 6.47 -28.80 -4.73
N THR A 102 6.57 -27.48 -4.63
CA THR A 102 5.43 -26.60 -4.33
C THR A 102 4.37 -26.61 -5.44
N THR A 103 3.10 -26.67 -5.03
CA THR A 103 1.95 -26.53 -5.93
C THR A 103 1.61 -25.06 -6.20
N MET A 104 0.89 -24.80 -7.31
CA MET A 104 0.37 -23.46 -7.62
C MET A 104 -0.48 -22.87 -6.48
N ARG A 105 -1.29 -23.71 -5.84
CA ARG A 105 -2.12 -23.30 -4.69
C ARG A 105 -1.29 -22.80 -3.51
N GLU A 106 -0.17 -23.45 -3.25
CA GLU A 106 0.74 -23.07 -2.16
C GLU A 106 1.49 -21.79 -2.51
N LEU A 107 1.95 -21.63 -3.75
CA LEU A 107 2.57 -20.39 -4.23
C LEU A 107 1.60 -19.21 -4.12
N PHE A 108 0.34 -19.42 -4.53
CA PHE A 108 -0.69 -18.38 -4.38
C PHE A 108 -0.86 -17.96 -2.91
N ARG A 109 -1.00 -18.93 -1.99
CA ARG A 109 -1.10 -18.64 -0.54
C ARG A 109 0.11 -17.89 0.02
N LEU A 110 1.31 -18.19 -0.46
CA LEU A 110 2.53 -17.50 -0.04
C LEU A 110 2.57 -16.07 -0.58
N ALA A 111 2.20 -15.88 -1.85
CA ALA A 111 2.10 -14.56 -2.46
C ALA A 111 1.05 -13.69 -1.75
N ASP A 112 -0.13 -14.26 -1.46
CA ASP A 112 -1.20 -13.60 -0.71
C ASP A 112 -0.75 -13.18 0.70
N LYS A 113 -0.07 -14.08 1.42
CA LYS A 113 0.53 -13.75 2.73
C LYS A 113 1.51 -12.58 2.64
N ASN A 114 2.36 -12.56 1.62
CA ASN A 114 3.33 -11.48 1.40
C ASN A 114 2.61 -10.17 1.03
N MET A 115 1.56 -10.22 0.23
CA MET A 115 0.70 -9.07 -0.08
C MET A 115 0.04 -8.50 1.19
N TYR A 116 -0.46 -9.37 2.09
CA TYR A 116 -1.03 -8.92 3.35
C TYR A 116 -0.02 -8.23 4.27
N VAL A 117 1.25 -8.69 4.27
CA VAL A 117 2.35 -8.02 4.98
C VAL A 117 2.61 -6.63 4.40
N ASP A 118 2.66 -6.49 3.08
CA ASP A 118 2.83 -5.21 2.39
C ASP A 118 1.67 -4.24 2.70
N LYS A 119 0.43 -4.75 2.66
CA LYS A 119 -0.79 -3.98 3.00
C LYS A 119 -0.76 -3.44 4.44
N ASN A 120 -0.32 -4.25 5.39
CA ASN A 120 -0.20 -3.82 6.79
C ASN A 120 0.93 -2.81 6.99
N ARG A 121 2.08 -3.00 6.34
CA ARG A 121 3.19 -2.04 6.38
C ARG A 121 2.75 -0.68 5.87
N ALA A 122 2.08 -0.61 4.73
CA ALA A 122 1.56 0.64 4.17
C ALA A 122 0.60 1.37 5.13
N LYS A 123 -0.30 0.63 5.79
CA LYS A 123 -1.21 1.20 6.81
C LYS A 123 -0.47 1.74 8.04
N MET A 124 0.58 1.06 8.48
CA MET A 124 1.39 1.51 9.62
C MET A 124 2.20 2.77 9.26
N GLU A 125 2.73 2.84 8.03
CA GLU A 125 3.45 4.02 7.52
C GLU A 125 2.50 5.23 7.41
N GLU A 126 1.29 5.03 6.88
CA GLU A 126 0.26 6.07 6.79
C GLU A 126 -0.15 6.59 8.19
N ALA A 127 -0.40 5.70 9.14
CA ALA A 127 -0.72 6.07 10.52
C ALA A 127 0.42 6.85 11.19
N ALA A 128 1.67 6.44 10.98
CA ALA A 128 2.85 7.13 11.50
C ALA A 128 3.03 8.52 10.87
N GLU A 129 2.68 8.68 9.59
CA GLU A 129 2.74 9.98 8.92
C GLU A 129 1.67 10.95 9.44
N VAL A 130 0.42 10.50 9.58
CA VAL A 130 -0.66 11.28 10.20
C VAL A 130 -0.27 11.72 11.61
N GLN A 131 0.35 10.83 12.37
CA GLN A 131 0.82 11.14 13.71
C GLN A 131 1.93 12.21 13.70
N ARG A 132 2.90 12.13 12.78
CA ARG A 132 3.95 13.16 12.61
C ARG A 132 3.36 14.52 12.26
N GLN A 133 2.39 14.58 11.35
CA GLN A 133 1.71 15.82 10.96
C GLN A 133 0.95 16.45 12.15
N ASN A 134 0.27 15.61 12.95
CA ASN A 134 -0.40 16.08 14.16
C ASN A 134 0.58 16.66 15.17
N TYR A 135 1.77 16.07 15.33
CA TYR A 135 2.80 16.61 16.22
C TYR A 135 3.37 17.94 15.73
N GLN A 136 3.62 18.08 14.43
CA GLN A 136 4.07 19.34 13.83
C GLN A 136 3.05 20.44 14.05
N LEU A 137 1.77 20.16 13.84
CA LEU A 137 0.68 21.10 14.09
C LEU A 137 0.61 21.52 15.56
N LEU A 138 0.78 20.59 16.51
CA LEU A 138 0.82 20.89 17.95
C LEU A 138 2.02 21.78 18.31
N ASP A 139 3.19 21.55 17.73
CA ASP A 139 4.38 22.39 17.97
C ASP A 139 4.19 23.79 17.37
N GLU A 140 3.56 23.93 16.20
CA GLU A 140 3.21 25.23 15.61
C GLU A 140 2.22 26.01 16.46
N ILE A 141 1.18 25.35 16.98
CA ILE A 141 0.16 25.98 17.86
C ILE A 141 0.80 26.44 19.16
N LYS A 142 1.69 25.65 19.76
CA LYS A 142 2.45 26.05 20.95
C LYS A 142 3.39 27.22 20.67
N GLY A 143 4.05 27.23 19.51
CA GLY A 143 4.92 28.34 19.09
C GLY A 143 4.19 29.67 18.91
N LYS A 144 2.88 29.62 18.62
CA LYS A 144 1.99 30.81 18.54
C LYS A 144 1.45 31.27 19.90
N GLY A 145 1.89 30.66 21.00
CA GLY A 145 1.52 31.07 22.36
C GLY A 145 0.14 30.60 22.85
N TYR A 146 -0.51 29.67 22.11
CA TYR A 146 -1.75 29.07 22.59
C TYR A 146 -1.45 28.09 23.74
N GLN A 147 -2.10 28.28 24.87
CA GLN A 147 -2.08 27.34 25.98
C GLN A 147 -3.28 26.40 25.85
N PHE A 148 -3.03 25.11 25.85
CA PHE A 148 -4.06 24.08 25.93
C PHE A 148 -4.49 23.98 27.41
N THR A 149 -5.46 24.79 27.84
CA THR A 149 -6.03 24.71 29.16
C THR A 149 -7.39 24.01 29.08
N ASP A 150 -7.55 22.98 29.91
CA ASP A 150 -8.80 22.32 30.25
C ASP A 150 -9.56 21.51 29.18
N CYS A 151 -8.87 20.88 28.23
CA CYS A 151 -9.48 19.93 27.34
C CYS A 151 -8.94 18.51 27.62
N ILE A 152 -9.80 17.62 28.15
CA ILE A 152 -9.46 16.22 28.45
C ILE A 152 -8.87 15.47 27.22
N TYR A 153 -9.31 15.83 26.01
CA TYR A 153 -8.76 15.29 24.76
C TYR A 153 -7.36 15.83 24.42
N CYS A 154 -7.07 17.07 24.80
CA CYS A 154 -5.75 17.68 24.59
C CYS A 154 -4.71 17.12 25.57
N ASP A 155 -5.11 16.80 26.79
CA ASP A 155 -4.22 16.19 27.79
C ASP A 155 -3.84 14.76 27.41
N ALA A 156 -4.78 13.94 26.90
CA ALA A 156 -4.50 12.61 26.41
C ALA A 156 -3.53 12.63 25.19
N LEU A 157 -3.74 13.54 24.24
CA LEU A 157 -2.83 13.75 23.10
C LEU A 157 -1.43 14.23 23.54
N LEU A 158 -1.36 15.09 24.57
CA LEU A 158 -0.11 15.59 25.12
C LEU A 158 0.67 14.51 25.89
N ASP A 159 -0.03 13.60 26.55
CA ASP A 159 0.61 12.47 27.27
C ASP A 159 1.12 11.42 26.29
N GLU A 160 0.39 11.09 25.23
CA GLU A 160 0.90 10.26 24.12
C GLU A 160 2.13 10.91 23.46
N TYR A 161 2.12 12.21 23.23
CA TYR A 161 3.24 12.97 22.69
C TYR A 161 4.49 12.88 23.59
N ARG A 162 4.34 12.98 24.90
CA ARG A 162 5.45 12.86 25.86
C ARG A 162 6.05 11.47 25.86
N VAL A 163 5.24 10.43 25.83
CA VAL A 163 5.69 9.03 25.80
C VAL A 163 6.45 8.71 24.52
N LEU A 164 5.97 9.18 23.36
CA LEU A 164 6.60 8.92 22.07
C LEU A 164 7.90 9.73 21.87
N ARG A 165 7.97 10.96 22.38
CA ARG A 165 9.20 11.75 22.37
C ARG A 165 10.28 11.13 23.26
N ALA A 166 9.92 10.54 24.39
CA ALA A 166 10.81 9.79 25.24
C ALA A 166 11.32 8.51 24.57
N SER A 167 10.47 7.83 23.78
CA SER A 167 10.84 6.61 23.05
C SER A 167 11.75 6.89 21.85
N SER A 168 11.56 8.00 21.12
CA SER A 168 12.39 8.34 19.96
C SER A 168 13.82 8.77 20.35
N THR A 169 14.03 9.24 21.57
CA THR A 169 15.38 9.55 22.11
C THR A 169 16.17 8.28 22.45
N PHE A 170 15.52 7.14 22.62
CA PHE A 170 16.16 5.85 22.89
C PHE A 170 16.67 5.12 21.62
N PHE A 171 16.22 5.53 20.41
CA PHE A 171 16.63 4.92 19.14
C PHE A 171 17.77 5.67 18.43
N LEU A 172 18.29 6.75 19.00
CA LEU A 172 19.39 7.58 18.45
C LEU A 172 20.65 7.59 19.34
N ALA A 173 20.78 6.63 20.25
CA ALA A 173 21.96 6.43 21.08
C ALA A 173 22.70 5.13 20.74
#